data_a1a4be6a45db962d7e6ef56840ce3c25
#
_entry.id   a1a4be6a45db962d7e6ef56840ce3c25
#
_cell.length_a   1.000
_cell.length_b   1.000
_cell.length_c   1.000
_cell.angle_alpha   90.00
_cell.angle_beta   90.00
_cell.angle_gamma   90.00
#
_symmetry.space_group_name_H-M   'P 1'
#
loop_
_entity.id
_entity.type
_entity.pdbx_description
1 polymer ?
#
loop_
_entity_poly.entity_id
_entity_poly.type
_entity_poly.pdbx_seq_one_letter_code
_entity_poly.pdbx_strand_id
1 'polypeptide(L)'
;MSWFSELNTVEKRTFYSAFGGWALDALDFMVFTFVIASLMTLWHIDKGSVGLLSTVTLLFSSIGGWGAGILADRYGRVRLLQISILWFSICTVLIGFAQNFEQLFVLRALQGLGFGGEWAVGSVLIGEMVRAQHRGKAVGIVQSGWAIGWGAAALLYTLSFSLLPEDIAWRSLFWIGIVPALLVLYIRKYVPEPEVFLRTKKHQSETGNSVPFWHIFSPSLLRTTLLSALLCMGVQGGYYAITTWLPAYLKLEKGLSVFGTGSYLMVVLSLIHISEPTRLLSI
;
A
#
# COMPACT_ATOMS: atom_id res chain seq x y z
N MET A 1 -22.15 13.76 -5.80
CA MET A 1 -21.99 12.31 -5.48
C MET A 1 -23.05 11.42 -6.13
N SER A 2 -23.62 11.83 -7.24
CA SER A 2 -24.67 11.06 -7.94
C SER A 2 -24.18 9.67 -8.42
N TRP A 3 -22.93 9.57 -8.93
CA TRP A 3 -22.39 8.31 -9.47
C TRP A 3 -22.30 7.17 -8.43
N PHE A 4 -22.05 7.50 -7.15
CA PHE A 4 -21.94 6.49 -6.09
C PHE A 4 -23.31 5.87 -5.74
N SER A 5 -24.41 6.62 -5.89
CA SER A 5 -25.75 6.08 -5.72
C SER A 5 -26.12 5.07 -6.80
N GLU A 6 -25.54 5.22 -7.99
CA GLU A 6 -25.75 4.31 -9.12
C GLU A 6 -25.04 2.96 -8.99
N LEU A 7 -24.03 2.86 -8.10
CA LEU A 7 -23.32 1.61 -7.84
C LEU A 7 -24.26 0.60 -7.15
N ASN A 8 -24.16 -0.66 -7.59
CA ASN A 8 -24.86 -1.75 -6.91
C ASN A 8 -24.19 -2.11 -5.56
N THR A 9 -24.82 -2.98 -4.79
CA THR A 9 -24.34 -3.36 -3.45
C THR A 9 -22.96 -4.02 -3.48
N VAL A 10 -22.65 -4.83 -4.50
CA VAL A 10 -21.37 -5.52 -4.63
C VAL A 10 -20.27 -4.52 -5.00
N GLU A 11 -20.53 -3.62 -5.97
CA GLU A 11 -19.62 -2.55 -6.34
C GLU A 11 -19.27 -1.65 -5.13
N LYS A 12 -20.26 -1.27 -4.33
CA LYS A 12 -20.06 -0.48 -3.10
C LYS A 12 -19.22 -1.22 -2.06
N ARG A 13 -19.49 -2.51 -1.85
CA ARG A 13 -18.69 -3.34 -0.90
C ARG A 13 -17.25 -3.50 -1.36
N THR A 14 -17.03 -3.73 -2.65
CA THR A 14 -15.68 -3.80 -3.23
C THR A 14 -14.96 -2.46 -3.12
N PHE A 15 -15.68 -1.36 -3.39
CA PHE A 15 -15.15 -0.01 -3.24
C PHE A 15 -14.68 0.27 -1.80
N TYR A 16 -15.51 -0.02 -0.79
CA TYR A 16 -15.13 0.16 0.61
C TYR A 16 -13.96 -0.74 1.02
N SER A 17 -13.91 -1.97 0.51
CA SER A 17 -12.79 -2.88 0.76
C SER A 17 -11.49 -2.35 0.18
N ALA A 18 -11.52 -1.89 -1.07
CA ALA A 18 -10.34 -1.35 -1.75
C ALA A 18 -9.89 -0.02 -1.11
N PHE A 19 -10.83 0.87 -0.79
CA PHE A 19 -10.52 2.14 -0.13
C PHE A 19 -9.95 1.94 1.27
N GLY A 20 -10.57 1.06 2.06
CA GLY A 20 -10.11 0.74 3.41
C GLY A 20 -8.75 0.03 3.40
N GLY A 21 -8.54 -0.92 2.50
CA GLY A 21 -7.25 -1.59 2.31
C GLY A 21 -6.16 -0.58 1.98
N TRP A 22 -6.37 0.25 0.97
CA TRP A 22 -5.44 1.26 0.55
C TRP A 22 -5.08 2.29 1.65
N ALA A 23 -6.07 2.69 2.46
CA ALA A 23 -5.83 3.58 3.60
C ALA A 23 -5.04 2.89 4.71
N LEU A 24 -5.33 1.62 5.00
CA LEU A 24 -4.60 0.84 6.00
C LEU A 24 -3.18 0.51 5.56
N ASP A 25 -2.96 0.24 4.27
CA ASP A 25 -1.62 0.08 3.69
C ASP A 25 -0.77 1.33 3.85
N ALA A 26 -1.35 2.49 3.54
CA ALA A 26 -0.68 3.77 3.70
C ALA A 26 -0.33 4.04 5.17
N LEU A 27 -1.25 3.72 6.10
CA LEU A 27 -1.00 3.85 7.53
C LEU A 27 0.22 3.02 7.93
N ASP A 28 0.22 1.74 7.65
CA ASP A 28 1.27 0.81 8.04
C ASP A 28 2.63 1.15 7.39
N PHE A 29 2.62 1.47 6.10
CA PHE A 29 3.85 1.83 5.39
C PHE A 29 4.44 3.14 5.94
N MET A 30 3.59 4.14 6.18
CA MET A 30 4.03 5.46 6.61
C MET A 30 4.43 5.50 8.09
N VAL A 31 3.90 4.63 8.95
CA VAL A 31 4.37 4.47 10.33
C VAL A 31 5.88 4.33 10.38
N PHE A 32 6.48 3.52 9.49
CA PHE A 32 7.94 3.36 9.46
C PHE A 32 8.67 4.69 9.21
N THR A 33 8.17 5.54 8.33
CA THR A 33 8.82 6.82 8.01
C THR A 33 8.87 7.76 9.21
N PHE A 34 7.86 7.70 10.09
CA PHE A 34 7.82 8.48 11.32
C PHE A 34 8.77 7.94 12.40
N VAL A 35 8.95 6.63 12.50
CA VAL A 35 9.80 6.03 13.53
C VAL A 35 11.30 5.98 13.16
N ILE A 36 11.66 6.29 11.92
CA ILE A 36 13.05 6.31 11.44
C ILE A 36 13.97 7.08 12.40
N ALA A 37 13.59 8.30 12.76
CA ALA A 37 14.41 9.14 13.64
C ALA A 37 14.62 8.51 15.02
N SER A 38 13.59 7.88 15.57
CA SER A 38 13.66 7.19 16.86
C SER A 38 14.52 5.93 16.80
N LEU A 39 14.39 5.13 15.73
CA LEU A 39 15.23 3.95 15.54
C LEU A 39 16.70 4.31 15.37
N MET A 40 17.02 5.39 14.65
CA MET A 40 18.39 5.89 14.52
C MET A 40 18.99 6.25 15.88
N THR A 41 18.20 6.88 16.75
CA THR A 41 18.66 7.29 18.08
C THR A 41 18.78 6.10 19.02
N LEU A 42 17.75 5.23 19.09
CA LEU A 42 17.69 4.11 20.03
C LEU A 42 18.69 2.99 19.71
N TRP A 43 18.91 2.72 18.43
CA TRP A 43 19.76 1.61 17.98
C TRP A 43 21.10 2.07 17.39
N HIS A 44 21.39 3.37 17.44
CA HIS A 44 22.63 3.98 16.90
C HIS A 44 22.93 3.58 15.44
N ILE A 45 21.87 3.45 14.61
CA ILE A 45 22.01 3.14 13.19
C ILE A 45 22.15 4.39 12.34
N ASP A 46 23.00 4.29 11.33
CA ASP A 46 23.28 5.39 10.41
C ASP A 46 22.19 5.57 9.34
N LYS A 47 22.23 6.71 8.63
CA LYS A 47 21.27 7.03 7.56
C LYS A 47 21.32 6.02 6.40
N GLY A 48 22.48 5.44 6.12
CA GLY A 48 22.65 4.43 5.07
C GLY A 48 21.92 3.13 5.41
N SER A 49 22.09 2.65 6.63
CA SER A 49 21.39 1.45 7.13
C SER A 49 19.86 1.62 7.11
N VAL A 50 19.35 2.78 7.50
CA VAL A 50 17.91 3.09 7.37
C VAL A 50 17.46 3.14 5.91
N GLY A 51 18.28 3.69 5.03
CA GLY A 51 18.03 3.66 3.58
C GLY A 51 17.92 2.24 3.05
N LEU A 52 18.75 1.31 3.55
CA LEU A 52 18.66 -0.11 3.19
C LEU A 52 17.34 -0.75 3.66
N LEU A 53 16.81 -0.40 4.84
CA LEU A 53 15.50 -0.88 5.30
C LEU A 53 14.36 -0.45 4.37
N SER A 54 14.39 0.78 3.90
CA SER A 54 13.39 1.27 2.93
C SER A 54 13.56 0.61 1.57
N THR A 55 14.81 0.49 1.09
CA THR A 55 15.13 -0.13 -0.20
C THR A 55 14.73 -1.59 -0.24
N VAL A 56 15.05 -2.38 0.80
CA VAL A 56 14.69 -3.80 0.84
C VAL A 56 13.18 -4.00 0.83
N THR A 57 12.43 -3.15 1.55
CA THR A 57 10.97 -3.22 1.54
C THR A 57 10.40 -2.98 0.15
N LEU A 58 10.85 -1.94 -0.56
CA LEU A 58 10.38 -1.61 -1.90
C LEU A 58 10.82 -2.64 -2.94
N LEU A 59 12.04 -3.18 -2.83
CA LEU A 59 12.54 -4.24 -3.70
C LEU A 59 11.69 -5.51 -3.57
N PHE A 60 11.44 -5.95 -2.35
CA PHE A 60 10.59 -7.11 -2.10
C PHE A 60 9.12 -6.85 -2.41
N SER A 61 8.66 -5.59 -2.31
CA SER A 61 7.33 -5.19 -2.78
C SER A 61 7.17 -5.39 -4.28
N SER A 62 8.17 -5.05 -5.08
CA SER A 62 8.10 -5.32 -6.52
C SER A 62 8.03 -6.81 -6.84
N ILE A 63 8.81 -7.65 -6.14
CA ILE A 63 8.75 -9.12 -6.26
C ILE A 63 7.38 -9.64 -5.82
N GLY A 64 6.86 -9.13 -4.69
CA GLY A 64 5.55 -9.48 -4.16
C GLY A 64 4.42 -9.13 -5.10
N GLY A 65 4.46 -7.95 -5.70
CA GLY A 65 3.48 -7.49 -6.69
C GLY A 65 3.45 -8.38 -7.94
N TRP A 66 4.61 -8.72 -8.48
CA TRP A 66 4.73 -9.66 -9.60
C TRP A 66 4.20 -11.04 -9.25
N GLY A 67 4.67 -11.60 -8.12
CA GLY A 67 4.24 -12.92 -7.68
C GLY A 67 2.75 -12.99 -7.41
N ALA A 68 2.21 -12.03 -6.68
CA ALA A 68 0.78 -11.97 -6.37
C ALA A 68 -0.07 -11.75 -7.62
N GLY A 69 0.37 -10.92 -8.58
CA GLY A 69 -0.32 -10.73 -9.85
C GLY A 69 -0.48 -12.06 -10.61
N ILE A 70 0.62 -12.80 -10.79
CA ILE A 70 0.60 -14.12 -11.46
C ILE A 70 -0.28 -15.12 -10.70
N LEU A 71 -0.16 -15.15 -9.38
CA LEU A 71 -0.94 -16.06 -8.54
C LEU A 71 -2.43 -15.68 -8.52
N ALA A 72 -2.76 -14.38 -8.58
CA ALA A 72 -4.13 -13.89 -8.64
C ALA A 72 -4.85 -14.33 -9.92
N ASP A 73 -4.14 -14.38 -11.05
CA ASP A 73 -4.67 -14.90 -12.30
C ASP A 73 -5.00 -16.40 -12.22
N ARG A 74 -4.28 -17.14 -11.38
CA ARG A 74 -4.47 -18.58 -11.22
C ARG A 74 -5.47 -18.96 -10.12
N TYR A 75 -5.37 -18.29 -8.95
CA TYR A 75 -6.09 -18.69 -7.73
C TYR A 75 -7.27 -17.79 -7.38
N GLY A 76 -7.39 -16.62 -7.98
CA GLY A 76 -8.44 -15.63 -7.75
C GLY A 76 -7.91 -14.33 -7.13
N ARG A 77 -8.56 -13.22 -7.49
CA ARG A 77 -8.16 -11.87 -7.04
C ARG A 77 -8.45 -11.69 -5.56
N VAL A 78 -9.64 -12.03 -5.13
CA VAL A 78 -10.10 -11.83 -3.74
C VAL A 78 -9.30 -12.70 -2.78
N ARG A 79 -9.02 -13.95 -3.17
CA ARG A 79 -8.23 -14.86 -2.34
C ARG A 79 -6.79 -14.38 -2.15
N LEU A 80 -6.14 -13.93 -3.22
CA LEU A 80 -4.78 -13.41 -3.14
C LEU A 80 -4.71 -12.10 -2.36
N LEU A 81 -5.69 -11.21 -2.53
CA LEU A 81 -5.81 -9.99 -1.74
C LEU A 81 -5.85 -10.31 -0.24
N GLN A 82 -6.67 -11.27 0.17
CA GLN A 82 -6.77 -11.70 1.56
C GLN A 82 -5.45 -12.25 2.10
N ILE A 83 -4.75 -13.09 1.32
CA ILE A 83 -3.45 -13.64 1.71
C ILE A 83 -2.41 -12.53 1.85
N SER A 84 -2.36 -11.57 0.92
CA SER A 84 -1.42 -10.45 0.94
C SER A 84 -1.64 -9.56 2.17
N ILE A 85 -2.90 -9.21 2.47
CA ILE A 85 -3.24 -8.40 3.66
C ILE A 85 -2.85 -9.14 4.94
N LEU A 86 -3.19 -10.42 5.08
CA LEU A 86 -2.82 -11.21 6.26
C LEU A 86 -1.32 -11.31 6.44
N TRP A 87 -0.58 -11.61 5.37
CA TRP A 87 0.86 -11.70 5.40
C TRP A 87 1.50 -10.39 5.82
N PHE A 88 1.10 -9.30 5.19
CA PHE A 88 1.57 -7.96 5.49
C PHE A 88 1.29 -7.57 6.94
N SER A 89 0.04 -7.75 7.43
CA SER A 89 -0.35 -7.44 8.81
C SER A 89 0.44 -8.24 9.84
N ILE A 90 0.67 -9.53 9.61
CA ILE A 90 1.47 -10.37 10.52
C ILE A 90 2.91 -9.87 10.57
N CYS A 91 3.52 -9.58 9.41
CA CYS A 91 4.87 -9.04 9.37
C CYS A 91 4.98 -7.69 10.07
N THR A 92 3.98 -6.80 9.89
CA THR A 92 3.94 -5.51 10.58
C THR A 92 3.90 -5.67 12.10
N VAL A 93 3.05 -6.55 12.62
CA VAL A 93 3.00 -6.82 14.06
C VAL A 93 4.33 -7.37 14.57
N LEU A 94 4.96 -8.28 13.84
CA LEU A 94 6.25 -8.86 14.20
C LEU A 94 7.37 -7.81 14.24
N ILE A 95 7.32 -6.80 13.37
CA ILE A 95 8.26 -5.66 13.41
C ILE A 95 8.23 -4.98 14.79
N GLY A 96 7.06 -4.83 15.41
CA GLY A 96 6.93 -4.26 16.76
C GLY A 96 7.67 -5.06 17.85
N PHE A 97 8.06 -6.30 17.59
CA PHE A 97 8.84 -7.14 18.50
C PHE A 97 10.33 -7.22 18.13
N ALA A 98 10.76 -6.59 17.05
CA ALA A 98 12.16 -6.59 16.64
C ALA A 98 13.05 -5.95 17.74
N GLN A 99 14.23 -6.55 17.95
CA GLN A 99 15.18 -6.13 18.98
C GLN A 99 16.50 -5.61 18.40
N ASN A 100 16.75 -5.86 17.13
CA ASN A 100 17.97 -5.45 16.43
C ASN A 100 17.69 -5.16 14.94
N PHE A 101 18.70 -4.59 14.28
CA PHE A 101 18.64 -4.20 12.89
C PHE A 101 18.37 -5.39 11.94
N GLU A 102 19.02 -6.54 12.19
CA GLU A 102 18.93 -7.71 11.32
C GLU A 102 17.51 -8.29 11.31
N GLN A 103 16.88 -8.37 12.49
CA GLN A 103 15.48 -8.81 12.61
C GLN A 103 14.55 -7.84 11.88
N LEU A 104 14.75 -6.54 12.09
CA LEU A 104 13.97 -5.51 11.41
C LEU A 104 14.15 -5.59 9.89
N PHE A 105 15.38 -5.79 9.40
CA PHE A 105 15.69 -5.89 7.98
C PHE A 105 14.95 -7.05 7.31
N VAL A 106 15.01 -8.24 7.92
CA VAL A 106 14.31 -9.43 7.42
C VAL A 106 12.80 -9.24 7.44
N LEU A 107 12.25 -8.72 8.54
CA LEU A 107 10.81 -8.48 8.66
C LEU A 107 10.32 -7.42 7.68
N ARG A 108 11.10 -6.38 7.42
CA ARG A 108 10.81 -5.36 6.40
C ARG A 108 10.82 -5.93 4.98
N ALA A 109 11.74 -6.85 4.67
CA ALA A 109 11.73 -7.58 3.40
C ALA A 109 10.45 -8.42 3.25
N LEU A 110 10.12 -9.21 4.27
CA LEU A 110 8.90 -10.04 4.27
C LEU A 110 7.62 -9.20 4.20
N GLN A 111 7.55 -8.09 4.94
CA GLN A 111 6.44 -7.14 4.87
C GLN A 111 6.27 -6.60 3.45
N GLY A 112 7.38 -6.26 2.78
CA GLY A 112 7.37 -5.79 1.41
C GLY A 112 6.66 -6.73 0.44
N LEU A 113 6.87 -8.04 0.55
CA LEU A 113 6.18 -9.03 -0.31
C LEU A 113 4.66 -8.91 -0.22
N GLY A 114 4.10 -8.78 0.99
CA GLY A 114 2.66 -8.62 1.20
C GLY A 114 2.14 -7.28 0.68
N PHE A 115 2.86 -6.20 0.97
CA PHE A 115 2.53 -4.84 0.53
C PHE A 115 2.41 -4.74 -1.00
N GLY A 116 3.39 -5.24 -1.75
CA GLY A 116 3.33 -5.25 -3.21
C GLY A 116 2.20 -6.11 -3.75
N GLY A 117 1.93 -7.24 -3.11
CA GLY A 117 0.84 -8.15 -3.48
C GLY A 117 -0.54 -7.50 -3.31
N GLU A 118 -0.75 -6.79 -2.21
CA GLU A 118 -2.01 -6.08 -1.96
C GLU A 118 -2.25 -4.99 -3.02
N TRP A 119 -1.26 -4.16 -3.27
CA TRP A 119 -1.37 -3.07 -4.24
C TRP A 119 -1.69 -3.57 -5.66
N ALA A 120 -0.98 -4.59 -6.12
CA ALA A 120 -1.17 -5.15 -7.45
C ALA A 120 -2.56 -5.77 -7.62
N VAL A 121 -2.98 -6.61 -6.65
CA VAL A 121 -4.25 -7.33 -6.74
C VAL A 121 -5.44 -6.43 -6.45
N GLY A 122 -5.33 -5.50 -5.49
CA GLY A 122 -6.39 -4.56 -5.13
C GLY A 122 -6.76 -3.61 -6.26
N SER A 123 -5.77 -3.09 -7.00
CA SER A 123 -5.99 -2.21 -8.15
C SER A 123 -6.70 -2.94 -9.31
N VAL A 124 -6.34 -4.19 -9.56
CA VAL A 124 -7.02 -5.03 -10.57
C VAL A 124 -8.46 -5.33 -10.12
N LEU A 125 -8.65 -5.71 -8.87
CA LEU A 125 -9.96 -6.05 -8.32
C LEU A 125 -10.96 -4.90 -8.47
N ILE A 126 -10.60 -3.68 -8.07
CA ILE A 126 -11.50 -2.52 -8.22
C ILE A 126 -11.77 -2.21 -9.70
N GLY A 127 -10.77 -2.38 -10.56
CA GLY A 127 -10.89 -2.18 -12.00
C GLY A 127 -11.80 -3.19 -12.70
N GLU A 128 -11.83 -4.45 -12.23
CA GLU A 128 -12.69 -5.52 -12.77
C GLU A 128 -14.13 -5.50 -12.21
N MET A 129 -14.30 -5.04 -10.96
CA MET A 129 -15.58 -5.08 -10.26
C MET A 129 -16.48 -3.88 -10.54
N VAL A 130 -15.91 -2.72 -10.80
CA VAL A 130 -16.69 -1.50 -11.06
C VAL A 130 -16.94 -1.34 -12.57
N ARG A 131 -18.20 -0.99 -12.91
CA ARG A 131 -18.62 -0.73 -14.30
C ARG A 131 -17.74 0.30 -14.98
N ALA A 132 -17.46 0.12 -16.28
CA ALA A 132 -16.52 0.92 -17.05
C ALA A 132 -16.76 2.44 -16.93
N GLN A 133 -18.03 2.89 -16.94
CA GLN A 133 -18.42 4.30 -16.83
C GLN A 133 -18.03 4.96 -15.49
N HIS A 134 -17.87 4.19 -14.41
CA HIS A 134 -17.54 4.70 -13.07
C HIS A 134 -16.13 4.31 -12.61
N ARG A 135 -15.43 3.48 -13.39
CA ARG A 135 -14.13 2.89 -13.01
C ARG A 135 -13.09 3.95 -12.68
N GLY A 136 -12.91 4.96 -13.53
CA GLY A 136 -11.93 6.02 -13.32
C GLY A 136 -12.19 6.80 -12.02
N LYS A 137 -13.46 7.14 -11.74
CA LYS A 137 -13.85 7.83 -10.51
C LYS A 137 -13.63 6.94 -9.28
N ALA A 138 -14.02 5.67 -9.36
CA ALA A 138 -13.84 4.73 -8.26
C ALA A 138 -12.36 4.53 -7.92
N VAL A 139 -11.52 4.26 -8.92
CA VAL A 139 -10.07 4.10 -8.73
C VAL A 139 -9.43 5.38 -8.18
N GLY A 140 -9.76 6.56 -8.73
CA GLY A 140 -9.23 7.84 -8.25
C GLY A 140 -9.56 8.11 -6.78
N ILE A 141 -10.81 7.81 -6.34
CA ILE A 141 -11.17 7.98 -4.94
C ILE A 141 -10.50 6.92 -4.06
N VAL A 142 -10.37 5.67 -4.51
CA VAL A 142 -9.62 4.63 -3.76
C VAL A 142 -8.17 5.09 -3.53
N GLN A 143 -7.53 5.69 -4.53
CA GLN A 143 -6.17 6.23 -4.38
C GLN A 143 -6.07 7.34 -3.33
N SER A 144 -7.11 8.16 -3.14
CA SER A 144 -7.13 9.18 -2.08
C SER A 144 -7.12 8.59 -0.66
N GLY A 145 -7.47 7.30 -0.50
CA GLY A 145 -7.32 6.57 0.76
C GLY A 145 -5.89 6.59 1.31
N TRP A 146 -4.87 6.65 0.42
CA TRP A 146 -3.48 6.76 0.80
C TRP A 146 -3.20 7.97 1.72
N ALA A 147 -3.71 9.13 1.37
CA ALA A 147 -3.52 10.34 2.17
C ALA A 147 -4.23 10.25 3.53
N ILE A 148 -5.40 9.60 3.59
CA ILE A 148 -6.11 9.36 4.85
C ILE A 148 -5.29 8.43 5.74
N GLY A 149 -4.74 7.35 5.21
CA GLY A 149 -3.87 6.44 5.94
C GLY A 149 -2.61 7.12 6.45
N TRP A 150 -1.95 7.93 5.62
CA TRP A 150 -0.79 8.71 6.05
C TRP A 150 -1.14 9.70 7.15
N GLY A 151 -2.26 10.44 7.01
CA GLY A 151 -2.76 11.33 8.07
C GLY A 151 -3.05 10.58 9.37
N ALA A 152 -3.65 9.40 9.30
CA ALA A 152 -3.86 8.54 10.45
C ALA A 152 -2.54 8.10 11.09
N ALA A 153 -1.52 7.75 10.30
CA ALA A 153 -0.18 7.42 10.80
C ALA A 153 0.45 8.61 11.56
N ALA A 154 0.32 9.84 11.04
CA ALA A 154 0.80 11.05 11.70
C ALA A 154 0.10 11.29 13.04
N LEU A 155 -1.22 11.09 13.11
CA LEU A 155 -1.99 11.21 14.35
C LEU A 155 -1.58 10.14 15.36
N LEU A 156 -1.49 8.89 14.95
CA LEU A 156 -1.07 7.79 15.81
C LEU A 156 0.36 7.98 16.32
N TYR A 157 1.27 8.43 15.45
CA TYR A 157 2.63 8.78 15.86
C TYR A 157 2.62 9.86 16.96
N THR A 158 1.89 10.94 16.73
CA THR A 158 1.79 12.04 17.69
C THR A 158 1.22 11.57 19.03
N LEU A 159 0.15 10.78 19.02
CA LEU A 159 -0.47 10.24 20.22
C LEU A 159 0.45 9.26 20.96
N SER A 160 1.02 8.28 20.25
CA SER A 160 1.89 7.27 20.87
C SER A 160 3.12 7.90 21.53
N PHE A 161 3.80 8.81 20.85
CA PHE A 161 5.00 9.45 21.38
C PHE A 161 4.73 10.55 22.42
N SER A 162 3.47 11.01 22.55
CA SER A 162 3.06 11.92 23.63
C SER A 162 2.66 11.18 24.90
N LEU A 163 2.22 9.93 24.80
CA LEU A 163 1.64 9.17 25.91
C LEU A 163 2.57 8.05 26.43
N LEU A 164 3.48 7.55 25.61
CA LEU A 164 4.31 6.40 25.90
C LEU A 164 5.81 6.74 25.83
N PRO A 165 6.67 6.04 26.60
CA PRO A 165 8.11 6.10 26.41
C PRO A 165 8.52 5.74 24.97
N GLU A 166 9.60 6.33 24.46
CA GLU A 166 9.99 6.23 23.05
C GLU A 166 10.20 4.80 22.57
N ASP A 167 10.75 3.92 23.41
CA ASP A 167 10.97 2.50 23.12
C ASP A 167 9.68 1.69 22.95
N ILE A 168 8.62 2.06 23.66
CA ILE A 168 7.29 1.43 23.54
C ILE A 168 6.47 2.13 22.46
N ALA A 169 6.59 3.45 22.33
CA ALA A 169 5.82 4.24 21.39
C ALA A 169 5.99 3.78 19.94
N TRP A 170 7.23 3.58 19.49
CA TRP A 170 7.46 3.11 18.12
C TRP A 170 6.93 1.67 17.89
N ARG A 171 7.03 0.79 18.88
CA ARG A 171 6.53 -0.58 18.81
C ARG A 171 5.01 -0.63 18.73
N SER A 172 4.32 0.19 19.52
CA SER A 172 2.86 0.27 19.58
C SER A 172 2.26 0.62 18.22
N LEU A 173 2.95 1.45 17.43
CA LEU A 173 2.53 1.80 16.09
C LEU A 173 2.51 0.59 15.15
N PHE A 174 3.47 -0.32 15.27
CA PHE A 174 3.48 -1.55 14.48
C PHE A 174 2.46 -2.59 14.98
N TRP A 175 2.17 -2.63 16.28
CA TRP A 175 1.13 -3.54 16.80
C TRP A 175 -0.27 -3.18 16.32
N ILE A 176 -0.53 -1.89 16.03
CA ILE A 176 -1.78 -1.45 15.40
C ILE A 176 -1.93 -2.04 13.98
N GLY A 177 -0.84 -2.44 13.34
CA GLY A 177 -0.82 -3.14 12.05
C GLY A 177 -1.59 -4.46 12.01
N ILE A 178 -2.18 -4.92 13.13
CA ILE A 178 -3.17 -6.01 13.12
C ILE A 178 -4.53 -5.59 12.53
N VAL A 179 -4.83 -4.30 12.52
CA VAL A 179 -6.14 -3.79 12.09
C VAL A 179 -6.47 -4.15 10.63
N PRO A 180 -5.55 -4.08 9.66
CA PRO A 180 -5.81 -4.55 8.29
C PRO A 180 -6.26 -6.02 8.23
N ALA A 181 -5.78 -6.88 9.12
CA ALA A 181 -6.21 -8.27 9.15
C ALA A 181 -7.73 -8.41 9.41
N LEU A 182 -8.36 -7.48 10.13
CA LEU A 182 -9.82 -7.47 10.35
C LEU A 182 -10.57 -7.19 9.04
N LEU A 183 -9.99 -6.41 8.12
CA LEU A 183 -10.57 -6.15 6.81
C LEU A 183 -10.70 -7.42 5.98
N VAL A 184 -9.80 -8.39 6.17
CA VAL A 184 -9.87 -9.69 5.49
C VAL A 184 -11.18 -10.41 5.80
N LEU A 185 -11.68 -10.32 7.03
CA LEU A 185 -12.96 -10.92 7.41
C LEU A 185 -14.12 -10.27 6.64
N TYR A 186 -14.07 -8.95 6.47
CA TYR A 186 -15.05 -8.22 5.67
C TYR A 186 -14.98 -8.62 4.19
N ILE A 187 -13.77 -8.63 3.62
CA ILE A 187 -13.54 -9.02 2.21
C ILE A 187 -14.06 -10.43 1.97
N ARG A 188 -13.70 -11.39 2.84
CA ARG A 188 -14.14 -12.80 2.74
C ARG A 188 -15.66 -12.94 2.72
N LYS A 189 -16.37 -12.13 3.51
CA LYS A 189 -17.82 -12.23 3.65
C LYS A 189 -18.59 -11.54 2.52
N TYR A 190 -18.07 -10.45 1.97
CA TYR A 190 -18.86 -9.51 1.18
C TYR A 190 -18.38 -9.27 -0.25
N VAL A 191 -17.14 -9.65 -0.57
CA VAL A 191 -16.55 -9.40 -1.88
C VAL A 191 -16.40 -10.72 -2.64
N PRO A 192 -17.18 -10.94 -3.71
CA PRO A 192 -17.05 -12.12 -4.56
C PRO A 192 -15.88 -11.97 -5.54
N GLU A 193 -15.44 -13.09 -6.11
CA GLU A 193 -14.49 -13.03 -7.24
C GLU A 193 -15.13 -12.36 -8.46
N PRO A 194 -14.37 -11.56 -9.23
CA PRO A 194 -14.87 -10.88 -10.43
C PRO A 194 -15.40 -11.87 -11.47
N GLU A 195 -16.52 -11.51 -12.12
CA GLU A 195 -17.06 -12.33 -13.20
C GLU A 195 -16.08 -12.48 -14.37
N VAL A 196 -15.28 -11.45 -14.66
CA VAL A 196 -14.26 -11.49 -15.70
C VAL A 196 -13.27 -12.62 -15.42
N PHE A 197 -12.81 -12.73 -14.17
CA PHE A 197 -11.94 -13.84 -13.75
C PHE A 197 -12.60 -15.20 -13.94
N LEU A 198 -13.83 -15.36 -13.48
CA LEU A 198 -14.54 -16.62 -13.56
C LEU A 198 -14.78 -17.06 -15.02
N ARG A 199 -15.14 -16.14 -15.90
CA ARG A 199 -15.31 -16.38 -17.35
C ARG A 199 -14.00 -16.76 -18.02
N THR A 200 -12.93 -16.03 -17.74
CA THR A 200 -11.59 -16.32 -18.30
C THR A 200 -11.11 -17.70 -17.85
N LYS A 201 -11.26 -18.03 -16.58
CA LYS A 201 -10.88 -19.34 -16.04
C LYS A 201 -11.67 -20.48 -16.68
N LYS A 202 -12.98 -20.30 -16.88
CA LYS A 202 -13.83 -21.27 -17.59
C LYS A 202 -13.34 -21.46 -19.04
N HIS A 203 -13.12 -20.38 -19.76
CA HIS A 203 -12.64 -20.44 -21.14
C HIS A 203 -11.27 -21.14 -21.25
N GLN A 204 -10.34 -20.85 -20.33
CA GLN A 204 -9.03 -21.54 -20.28
C GLN A 204 -9.17 -23.04 -20.01
N SER A 205 -10.12 -23.45 -19.16
CA SER A 205 -10.36 -24.87 -18.89
C SER A 205 -10.99 -25.62 -20.09
N GLU A 206 -11.77 -24.92 -20.90
CA GLU A 206 -12.43 -25.49 -22.10
C GLU A 206 -11.49 -25.55 -23.32
N THR A 207 -10.60 -24.57 -23.46
CA THR A 207 -9.72 -24.45 -24.63
C THR A 207 -8.31 -24.98 -24.40
N GLY A 208 -7.90 -25.19 -23.16
CA GLY A 208 -6.53 -25.54 -22.80
C GLY A 208 -5.50 -24.40 -23.03
N ASN A 209 -5.94 -23.25 -23.53
CA ASN A 209 -5.08 -22.13 -23.85
C ASN A 209 -4.95 -21.17 -22.67
N SER A 210 -3.75 -21.13 -22.06
CA SER A 210 -3.38 -20.09 -21.09
C SER A 210 -2.33 -19.17 -21.71
N VAL A 211 -2.53 -17.87 -21.59
CA VAL A 211 -1.50 -16.91 -22.01
C VAL A 211 -0.40 -16.90 -20.95
N PRO A 212 0.85 -17.26 -21.29
CA PRO A 212 1.93 -17.28 -20.33
C PRO A 212 2.28 -15.85 -19.89
N PHE A 213 2.66 -15.67 -18.63
CA PHE A 213 3.07 -14.39 -18.06
C PHE A 213 4.13 -13.66 -18.92
N TRP A 214 5.09 -14.40 -19.49
CA TRP A 214 6.15 -13.85 -20.32
C TRP A 214 5.66 -13.16 -21.60
N HIS A 215 4.40 -13.31 -21.95
CA HIS A 215 3.82 -12.66 -23.14
C HIS A 215 3.88 -11.11 -23.06
N ILE A 216 3.93 -10.52 -21.86
CA ILE A 216 4.14 -9.08 -21.67
C ILE A 216 5.48 -8.57 -22.23
N PHE A 217 6.48 -9.48 -22.35
CA PHE A 217 7.78 -9.20 -22.94
C PHE A 217 7.86 -9.59 -24.45
N SER A 218 6.74 -9.95 -25.08
CA SER A 218 6.70 -10.19 -26.51
C SER A 218 7.08 -8.94 -27.30
N PRO A 219 7.64 -9.08 -28.51
CA PRO A 219 8.06 -7.92 -29.34
C PRO A 219 6.95 -6.88 -29.55
N SER A 220 5.69 -7.31 -29.62
CA SER A 220 4.53 -6.42 -29.79
C SER A 220 4.20 -5.58 -28.55
N LEU A 221 4.48 -6.09 -27.34
CA LEU A 221 4.14 -5.44 -26.07
C LEU A 221 5.36 -4.85 -25.35
N LEU A 222 6.58 -5.28 -25.69
CA LEU A 222 7.81 -4.91 -24.99
C LEU A 222 7.99 -3.40 -24.82
N ARG A 223 7.80 -2.64 -25.89
CA ARG A 223 7.92 -1.18 -25.85
C ARG A 223 6.95 -0.56 -24.85
N THR A 224 5.68 -0.96 -24.89
CA THR A 224 4.65 -0.46 -23.98
C THR A 224 4.97 -0.85 -22.55
N THR A 225 5.38 -2.11 -22.31
CA THR A 225 5.77 -2.61 -20.99
C THR A 225 6.93 -1.81 -20.40
N LEU A 226 8.00 -1.60 -21.18
CA LEU A 226 9.17 -0.86 -20.71
C LEU A 226 8.89 0.62 -20.46
N LEU A 227 8.15 1.29 -21.35
CA LEU A 227 7.80 2.71 -21.18
C LEU A 227 6.87 2.92 -19.97
N SER A 228 5.89 2.04 -19.77
CA SER A 228 5.02 2.09 -18.60
C SER A 228 5.79 1.85 -17.30
N ALA A 229 6.70 0.87 -17.29
CA ALA A 229 7.56 0.60 -16.14
C ALA A 229 8.46 1.80 -15.82
N LEU A 230 9.09 2.41 -16.84
CA LEU A 230 9.94 3.58 -16.67
C LEU A 230 9.16 4.78 -16.14
N LEU A 231 7.96 5.02 -16.66
CA LEU A 231 7.06 6.07 -16.17
C LEU A 231 6.72 5.88 -14.69
N CYS A 232 6.27 4.68 -14.32
CA CYS A 232 5.96 4.34 -12.93
C CYS A 232 7.18 4.47 -12.02
N MET A 233 8.35 4.01 -12.47
CA MET A 233 9.61 4.11 -11.71
C MET A 233 9.98 5.58 -11.46
N GLY A 234 9.86 6.46 -12.46
CA GLY A 234 10.17 7.88 -12.31
C GLY A 234 9.23 8.58 -11.32
N VAL A 235 7.92 8.36 -11.45
CA VAL A 235 6.90 8.99 -10.58
C VAL A 235 7.01 8.47 -9.15
N GLN A 236 6.99 7.15 -8.97
CA GLN A 236 7.00 6.55 -7.63
C GLN A 236 8.37 6.68 -6.96
N GLY A 237 9.47 6.57 -7.71
CA GLY A 237 10.81 6.76 -7.18
C GLY A 237 11.01 8.16 -6.58
N GLY A 238 10.59 9.22 -7.29
CA GLY A 238 10.62 10.58 -6.76
C GLY A 238 9.74 10.76 -5.53
N TYR A 239 8.52 10.22 -5.56
CA TYR A 239 7.60 10.26 -4.43
C TYR A 239 8.20 9.62 -3.17
N TYR A 240 8.66 8.36 -3.26
CA TYR A 240 9.21 7.64 -2.11
C TYR A 240 10.54 8.22 -1.61
N ALA A 241 11.39 8.74 -2.51
CA ALA A 241 12.63 9.40 -2.11
C ALA A 241 12.38 10.60 -1.18
N ILE A 242 11.34 11.38 -1.46
CA ILE A 242 10.99 12.55 -0.63
C ILE A 242 10.24 12.10 0.62
N THR A 243 9.16 11.35 0.47
CA THR A 243 8.21 11.08 1.57
C THR A 243 8.79 10.19 2.65
N THR A 244 9.69 9.27 2.30
CA THR A 244 10.37 8.39 3.28
C THR A 244 11.21 9.19 4.28
N TRP A 245 11.92 10.21 3.82
CA TRP A 245 12.86 10.96 4.65
C TRP A 245 12.26 12.23 5.27
N LEU A 246 11.14 12.71 4.77
CA LEU A 246 10.55 13.97 5.22
C LEU A 246 10.29 14.03 6.73
N PRO A 247 9.67 13.03 7.39
CA PRO A 247 9.45 13.07 8.84
C PRO A 247 10.77 13.10 9.64
N ALA A 248 11.74 12.27 9.25
CA ALA A 248 13.05 12.23 9.89
C ALA A 248 13.83 13.54 9.70
N TYR A 249 13.79 14.13 8.51
CA TYR A 249 14.39 15.42 8.21
C TYR A 249 13.81 16.54 9.09
N LEU A 250 12.48 16.59 9.22
CA LEU A 250 11.82 17.60 10.05
C LEU A 250 12.20 17.46 11.53
N LYS A 251 12.31 16.23 12.05
CA LYS A 251 12.68 15.98 13.44
C LYS A 251 14.18 16.21 13.69
N LEU A 252 15.08 15.64 12.86
CA LEU A 252 16.52 15.62 13.13
C LEU A 252 17.25 16.89 12.66
N GLU A 253 16.90 17.42 11.48
CA GLU A 253 17.62 18.56 10.88
C GLU A 253 16.94 19.90 11.19
N LYS A 254 15.60 19.91 11.27
CA LYS A 254 14.82 21.13 11.61
C LYS A 254 14.46 21.26 13.08
N GLY A 255 14.71 20.22 13.90
CA GLY A 255 14.47 20.24 15.33
C GLY A 255 12.98 20.34 15.71
N LEU A 256 12.06 20.00 14.80
CA LEU A 256 10.63 20.06 15.10
C LEU A 256 10.26 19.03 16.17
N SER A 257 9.38 19.44 17.09
CA SER A 257 8.77 18.52 18.05
C SER A 257 7.94 17.44 17.34
N VAL A 258 7.57 16.39 18.07
CA VAL A 258 6.67 15.33 17.58
C VAL A 258 5.36 15.95 17.04
N PHE A 259 4.75 16.84 17.83
CA PHE A 259 3.55 17.56 17.43
C PHE A 259 3.76 18.46 16.21
N GLY A 260 4.87 19.21 16.17
CA GLY A 260 5.22 20.07 15.04
C GLY A 260 5.43 19.27 13.74
N THR A 261 6.12 18.13 13.82
CA THR A 261 6.32 17.22 12.67
C THR A 261 4.99 16.67 12.17
N GLY A 262 4.14 16.15 13.06
CA GLY A 262 2.82 15.63 12.71
C GLY A 262 1.93 16.71 12.07
N SER A 263 1.84 17.90 12.67
CA SER A 263 1.04 19.00 12.16
C SER A 263 1.51 19.48 10.78
N TYR A 264 2.83 19.61 10.57
CA TYR A 264 3.40 19.99 9.27
C TYR A 264 3.02 19.00 8.18
N LEU A 265 3.13 17.70 8.47
CA LEU A 265 2.79 16.65 7.51
C LEU A 265 1.30 16.62 7.21
N MET A 266 0.42 16.90 8.17
CA MET A 266 -1.02 17.03 7.92
C MET A 266 -1.33 18.19 6.96
N VAL A 267 -0.63 19.30 7.06
CA VAL A 267 -0.78 20.43 6.12
C VAL A 267 -0.28 20.04 4.73
N VAL A 268 0.89 19.40 4.62
CA VAL A 268 1.43 18.91 3.33
C VAL A 268 0.45 17.96 2.66
N LEU A 269 -0.14 17.04 3.41
CA LEU A 269 -1.15 16.10 2.90
C LEU A 269 -2.42 16.81 2.41
N SER A 270 -2.87 17.86 3.09
CA SER A 270 -4.03 18.63 2.63
C SER A 270 -3.76 19.33 1.29
N LEU A 271 -2.54 19.81 1.06
CA LEU A 271 -2.12 20.43 -0.20
C LEU A 271 -2.04 19.42 -1.35
N ILE A 272 -1.62 18.18 -1.10
CA ILE A 272 -1.60 17.11 -2.10
C ILE A 272 -3.01 16.89 -2.67
N HIS A 273 -4.04 16.91 -1.83
CA HIS A 273 -5.43 16.80 -2.28
C HIS A 273 -5.92 17.94 -3.17
N ILE A 274 -5.36 19.14 -3.01
CA ILE A 274 -5.71 20.32 -3.82
C ILE A 274 -5.05 20.24 -5.20
N SER A 275 -3.86 19.66 -5.29
CA SER A 275 -3.06 19.59 -6.51
C SER A 275 -3.33 18.34 -7.35
N GLU A 276 -4.05 17.36 -6.82
CA GLU A 276 -4.35 16.13 -7.55
C GLU A 276 -5.30 16.42 -8.74
N PRO A 277 -4.91 16.06 -9.99
CA PRO A 277 -5.64 16.47 -11.19
C PRO A 277 -6.90 15.65 -11.45
N THR A 278 -7.59 15.19 -10.40
CA THR A 278 -8.89 14.52 -10.52
C THR A 278 -9.95 15.38 -11.22
N ARG A 279 -9.72 16.69 -11.35
CA ARG A 279 -10.53 17.59 -12.20
C ARG A 279 -10.23 17.45 -13.69
N LEU A 280 -9.05 16.98 -14.09
CA LEU A 280 -8.67 16.83 -15.51
C LEU A 280 -9.22 15.54 -16.16
N LEU A 281 -9.67 14.58 -15.37
CA LEU A 281 -10.30 13.35 -15.87
C LEU A 281 -11.83 13.44 -15.92
N SER A 282 -12.40 14.63 -15.70
CA SER A 282 -13.85 14.91 -15.79
C SER A 282 -14.24 15.68 -17.06
N ILE A 283 -13.34 15.79 -18.05
CA ILE A 283 -13.64 16.30 -19.40
C ILE A 283 -13.76 15.13 -20.37
#